data_a38c68937bde1bdbaf99e2891cba3aab
#
_entry.id   a38c68937bde1bdbaf99e2891cba3aab
#
_cell.length_a   1.000
_cell.length_b   1.000
_cell.length_c   1.000
_cell.angle_alpha   90.00
_cell.angle_beta   90.00
_cell.angle_gamma   90.00
#
_symmetry.space_group_name_H-M   'P 1'
#
loop_
_entity.id
_entity.type
_entity.pdbx_description
1 polymer ?
#
loop_
_entity_poly.entity_id
_entity_poly.type
_entity_poly.pdbx_seq_one_letter_code
_entity_poly.pdbx_strand_id
1 'polypeptide(L)'
;MPASKALAIDAKAVSRDPSVVDAYTADPLVHHDNIPARMVVSLFDEGQFVLDSAGHITLPVLLLHGEEDQLTSVPASRQFMEALGASDKHLTIYPGMYHELFNEPERAEIIDTCIVWIRQRLV
;
A
#
# COMPACT_ATOMS: atom_id res chain seq x y z
N MET A 1 -10.21 31.61 8.79
CA MET A 1 -10.22 30.15 8.88
C MET A 1 -8.78 29.67 8.85
N PRO A 2 -8.28 28.89 9.81
CA PRO A 2 -6.94 28.34 9.70
C PRO A 2 -6.91 27.43 8.47
N ALA A 3 -5.94 27.66 7.58
CA ALA A 3 -5.69 26.79 6.46
C ALA A 3 -5.57 25.35 6.98
N SER A 4 -6.42 24.46 6.50
CA SER A 4 -6.31 23.03 6.76
C SER A 4 -4.87 22.62 6.46
N LYS A 5 -4.17 22.04 7.44
CA LYS A 5 -2.86 21.46 7.19
C LYS A 5 -3.04 20.45 6.09
N ALA A 6 -2.56 20.79 4.91
CA ALA A 6 -2.54 19.88 3.78
C ALA A 6 -1.63 18.70 4.15
N LEU A 7 -2.04 17.49 3.81
CA LEU A 7 -1.32 16.27 4.10
C LEU A 7 -0.12 16.18 3.15
N ALA A 8 1.10 16.25 3.68
CA ALA A 8 2.31 15.90 2.92
C ALA A 8 2.72 14.46 3.26
N ILE A 9 3.21 13.73 2.27
CA ILE A 9 3.78 12.41 2.49
C ILE A 9 5.19 12.59 3.07
N ASP A 10 5.44 12.01 4.24
CA ASP A 10 6.79 11.95 4.80
C ASP A 10 7.61 10.92 4.01
N ALA A 11 8.65 11.36 3.33
CA ALA A 11 9.57 10.49 2.59
C ALA A 11 10.16 9.37 3.46
N LYS A 12 10.35 9.62 4.77
CA LYS A 12 10.87 8.62 5.70
C LYS A 12 9.89 7.49 6.02
N ALA A 13 8.61 7.67 5.66
CA ALA A 13 7.59 6.65 5.86
C ALA A 13 7.50 5.66 4.68
N VAL A 14 8.20 5.93 3.55
CA VAL A 14 8.11 5.06 2.38
C VAL A 14 8.91 3.77 2.55
N SER A 15 10.13 3.83 3.09
CA SER A 15 11.00 2.67 3.30
C SER A 15 11.95 2.88 4.49
N ARG A 16 12.40 1.77 5.10
CA ARG A 16 13.47 1.75 6.10
C ARG A 16 14.86 1.93 5.49
N ASP A 17 15.02 1.73 4.17
CA ASP A 17 16.29 1.90 3.47
C ASP A 17 16.55 3.39 3.20
N PRO A 18 17.59 4.00 3.82
CA PRO A 18 17.90 5.40 3.62
C PRO A 18 18.19 5.77 2.16
N SER A 19 18.75 4.85 1.37
CA SER A 19 19.04 5.10 -0.04
C SER A 19 17.76 5.23 -0.89
N VAL A 20 16.70 4.53 -0.52
CA VAL A 20 15.38 4.67 -1.11
C VAL A 20 14.75 6.02 -0.74
N VAL A 21 14.85 6.42 0.52
CA VAL A 21 14.37 7.73 0.99
C VAL A 21 15.07 8.87 0.28
N ASP A 22 16.40 8.77 0.09
CA ASP A 22 17.18 9.76 -0.64
C ASP A 22 16.77 9.82 -2.12
N ALA A 23 16.61 8.67 -2.77
CA ALA A 23 16.15 8.59 -4.16
C ALA A 23 14.74 9.18 -4.33
N TYR A 24 13.79 8.82 -3.45
CA TYR A 24 12.44 9.37 -3.43
C TYR A 24 12.45 10.90 -3.29
N THR A 25 13.29 11.42 -2.39
CA THR A 25 13.39 12.87 -2.12
C THR A 25 14.00 13.62 -3.29
N ALA A 26 14.95 12.99 -4.03
CA ALA A 26 15.63 13.60 -5.17
C ALA A 26 14.87 13.46 -6.50
N ASP A 27 13.82 12.60 -6.57
CA ASP A 27 13.10 12.33 -7.80
C ASP A 27 12.20 13.52 -8.19
N PRO A 28 12.46 14.20 -9.33
CA PRO A 28 11.65 15.33 -9.79
C PRO A 28 10.24 14.92 -10.25
N LEU A 29 9.95 13.63 -10.41
CA LEU A 29 8.63 13.13 -10.77
C LEU A 29 7.75 12.88 -9.54
N VAL A 30 8.33 12.86 -8.35
CA VAL A 30 7.60 12.73 -7.10
C VAL A 30 7.06 14.10 -6.65
N HIS A 31 5.78 14.12 -6.29
CA HIS A 31 5.15 15.32 -5.74
C HIS A 31 5.48 15.45 -4.24
N HIS A 32 6.28 16.46 -3.89
CA HIS A 32 6.73 16.69 -2.51
C HIS A 32 5.91 17.73 -1.74
N ASP A 33 5.01 18.43 -2.45
CA ASP A 33 4.17 19.46 -1.85
C ASP A 33 2.94 18.84 -1.16
N ASN A 34 2.20 19.70 -0.49
CA ASN A 34 0.96 19.32 0.16
C ASN A 34 -0.08 18.78 -0.84
N ILE A 35 -0.64 17.62 -0.54
CA ILE A 35 -1.74 17.05 -1.30
C ILE A 35 -2.98 17.93 -1.12
N PRO A 36 -3.66 18.37 -2.20
CA PRO A 36 -4.88 19.15 -2.09
C PRO A 36 -5.95 18.42 -1.28
N ALA A 37 -6.63 19.14 -0.38
CA ALA A 37 -7.67 18.57 0.49
C ALA A 37 -8.75 17.81 -0.31
N ARG A 38 -9.11 18.30 -1.50
CA ARG A 38 -10.05 17.61 -2.39
C ARG A 38 -9.56 16.23 -2.81
N MET A 39 -8.26 16.09 -3.10
CA MET A 39 -7.67 14.79 -3.47
C MET A 39 -7.71 13.83 -2.29
N VAL A 40 -7.43 14.30 -1.08
CA VAL A 40 -7.53 13.49 0.15
C VAL A 40 -8.96 12.96 0.34
N VAL A 41 -9.97 13.83 0.19
CA VAL A 41 -11.38 13.42 0.27
C VAL A 41 -11.69 12.36 -0.78
N SER A 42 -11.29 12.58 -2.05
CA SER A 42 -11.51 11.60 -3.12
C SER A 42 -10.84 10.26 -2.83
N LEU A 43 -9.63 10.22 -2.24
CA LEU A 43 -8.98 8.97 -1.85
C LEU A 43 -9.78 8.19 -0.81
N PHE A 44 -10.38 8.88 0.17
CA PHE A 44 -11.24 8.23 1.15
C PHE A 44 -12.55 7.70 0.54
N ASP A 45 -13.20 8.49 -0.31
CA ASP A 45 -14.43 8.11 -0.98
C ASP A 45 -14.20 6.89 -1.89
N GLU A 46 -13.12 6.88 -2.67
CA GLU A 46 -12.73 5.75 -3.51
C GLU A 46 -12.34 4.52 -2.69
N GLY A 47 -11.64 4.71 -1.58
CA GLY A 47 -11.32 3.62 -0.66
C GLY A 47 -12.57 2.95 -0.10
N GLN A 48 -13.58 3.73 0.27
CA GLN A 48 -14.86 3.20 0.71
C GLN A 48 -15.61 2.49 -0.42
N PHE A 49 -15.63 3.07 -1.63
CA PHE A 49 -16.24 2.43 -2.81
C PHE A 49 -15.59 1.08 -3.13
N VAL A 50 -14.25 0.99 -3.08
CA VAL A 50 -13.52 -0.26 -3.29
C VAL A 50 -13.90 -1.29 -2.24
N LEU A 51 -13.99 -0.90 -0.97
CA LEU A 51 -14.38 -1.79 0.12
C LEU A 51 -15.81 -2.31 -0.05
N ASP A 52 -16.76 -1.43 -0.39
CA ASP A 52 -18.17 -1.79 -0.61
C ASP A 52 -18.33 -2.71 -1.84
N SER A 53 -17.42 -2.60 -2.81
CA SER A 53 -17.42 -3.38 -4.05
C SER A 53 -16.59 -4.66 -3.98
N ALA A 54 -15.84 -4.87 -2.91
CA ALA A 54 -14.85 -5.96 -2.78
C ALA A 54 -15.47 -7.36 -2.99
N GLY A 55 -16.73 -7.53 -2.62
CA GLY A 55 -17.47 -8.79 -2.85
C GLY A 55 -17.60 -9.21 -4.33
N HIS A 56 -17.45 -8.27 -5.27
CA HIS A 56 -17.48 -8.56 -6.71
C HIS A 56 -16.11 -8.99 -7.27
N ILE A 57 -15.03 -8.85 -6.50
CA ILE A 57 -13.70 -9.28 -6.90
C ILE A 57 -13.57 -10.78 -6.61
N THR A 58 -13.59 -11.59 -7.67
CA THR A 58 -13.57 -13.06 -7.58
C THR A 58 -12.27 -13.68 -8.09
N LEU A 59 -11.39 -12.88 -8.69
CA LEU A 59 -10.06 -13.32 -9.12
C LEU A 59 -9.17 -13.63 -7.91
N PRO A 60 -8.14 -14.50 -8.08
CA PRO A 60 -7.14 -14.72 -7.04
C PRO A 60 -6.47 -13.41 -6.59
N VAL A 61 -6.36 -13.19 -5.29
CA VAL A 61 -5.77 -11.97 -4.72
C VAL A 61 -4.67 -12.31 -3.73
N LEU A 62 -3.47 -11.76 -3.98
CA LEU A 62 -2.39 -11.67 -2.99
C LEU A 62 -2.28 -10.22 -2.52
N LEU A 63 -2.50 -9.98 -1.25
CA LEU A 63 -2.36 -8.67 -0.60
C LEU A 63 -1.18 -8.69 0.37
N LEU A 64 -0.25 -7.78 0.18
CA LEU A 64 0.94 -7.63 1.00
C LEU A 64 0.94 -6.26 1.66
N HIS A 65 1.29 -6.16 2.95
CA HIS A 65 1.29 -4.91 3.68
C HIS A 65 2.41 -4.89 4.73
N GLY A 66 3.07 -3.75 4.90
CA GLY A 66 4.04 -3.55 5.97
C GLY A 66 3.34 -3.28 7.30
N GLU A 67 3.76 -3.95 8.38
CA GLU A 67 3.13 -3.77 9.70
C GLU A 67 3.27 -2.35 10.22
N GLU A 68 4.40 -1.70 9.95
CA GLU A 68 4.73 -0.33 10.39
C GLU A 68 4.44 0.72 9.30
N ASP A 69 3.59 0.40 8.33
CA ASP A 69 3.13 1.36 7.32
C ASP A 69 2.36 2.50 7.99
N GLN A 70 2.89 3.73 7.84
CA GLN A 70 2.29 4.95 8.38
C GLN A 70 1.46 5.73 7.34
N LEU A 71 1.46 5.29 6.08
CA LEU A 71 0.76 5.95 4.99
C LEU A 71 -0.59 5.31 4.69
N THR A 72 -0.68 3.99 4.83
CA THR A 72 -1.93 3.23 4.64
C THR A 72 -2.21 2.31 5.82
N SER A 73 -3.48 1.93 5.97
CA SER A 73 -3.99 1.27 7.17
C SER A 73 -3.95 -0.25 7.07
N VAL A 74 -3.16 -0.93 7.91
CA VAL A 74 -3.17 -2.40 8.05
C VAL A 74 -4.57 -2.92 8.43
N PRO A 75 -5.32 -2.34 9.38
CA PRO A 75 -6.71 -2.73 9.62
C PRO A 75 -7.60 -2.64 8.37
N ALA A 76 -7.44 -1.62 7.52
CA ALA A 76 -8.20 -1.51 6.28
C ALA A 76 -7.87 -2.64 5.30
N SER A 77 -6.60 -3.06 5.19
CA SER A 77 -6.20 -4.22 4.40
C SER A 77 -6.84 -5.53 4.90
N ARG A 78 -6.95 -5.72 6.20
CA ARG A 78 -7.66 -6.87 6.79
C ARG A 78 -9.14 -6.84 6.46
N GLN A 79 -9.78 -5.68 6.63
CA GLN A 79 -11.20 -5.50 6.31
C GLN A 79 -11.48 -5.74 4.82
N PHE A 80 -10.61 -5.23 3.93
CA PHE A 80 -10.72 -5.48 2.49
C PHE A 80 -10.59 -6.96 2.18
N MET A 81 -9.62 -7.66 2.77
CA MET A 81 -9.43 -9.09 2.60
C MET A 81 -10.66 -9.90 3.04
N GLU A 82 -11.30 -9.52 4.15
CA GLU A 82 -12.53 -10.15 4.62
C GLU A 82 -13.70 -9.95 3.64
N ALA A 83 -13.83 -8.73 3.09
CA ALA A 83 -14.89 -8.34 2.17
C ALA A 83 -14.77 -8.95 0.77
N LEU A 84 -13.55 -9.38 0.35
CA LEU A 84 -13.30 -9.94 -0.98
C LEU A 84 -14.18 -11.17 -1.26
N GLY A 85 -14.79 -11.18 -2.45
CA GLY A 85 -15.54 -12.33 -2.98
C GLY A 85 -14.66 -13.48 -3.49
N ALA A 86 -13.35 -13.26 -3.62
CA ALA A 86 -12.39 -14.27 -4.06
C ALA A 86 -12.32 -15.43 -3.07
N SER A 87 -12.36 -16.67 -3.59
CA SER A 87 -12.12 -17.89 -2.80
C SER A 87 -10.63 -18.16 -2.61
N ASP A 88 -9.81 -17.76 -3.57
CA ASP A 88 -8.34 -17.83 -3.52
C ASP A 88 -7.79 -16.45 -3.16
N LYS A 89 -7.62 -16.21 -1.87
CA LYS A 89 -7.15 -14.93 -1.35
C LYS A 89 -6.16 -15.13 -0.21
N HIS A 90 -5.07 -14.37 -0.21
CA HIS A 90 -4.03 -14.45 0.79
C HIS A 90 -3.57 -13.07 1.21
N LEU A 91 -3.44 -12.85 2.53
CA LEU A 91 -2.89 -11.63 3.12
C LEU A 91 -1.61 -11.95 3.88
N THR A 92 -0.53 -11.24 3.59
CA THR A 92 0.68 -11.27 4.39
C THR A 92 0.98 -9.88 4.95
N ILE A 93 1.09 -9.78 6.27
CA ILE A 93 1.58 -8.60 6.96
C ILE A 93 3.03 -8.83 7.32
N TYR A 94 3.93 -7.99 6.82
CA TYR A 94 5.37 -8.10 7.04
C TYR A 94 5.79 -7.32 8.29
N PRO A 95 6.28 -8.00 9.34
CA PRO A 95 6.68 -7.35 10.59
C PRO A 95 7.75 -6.28 10.38
N GLY A 96 7.55 -5.12 10.97
CA GLY A 96 8.51 -4.02 10.99
C GLY A 96 8.71 -3.29 9.65
N MET A 97 8.06 -3.71 8.56
CA MET A 97 8.22 -3.09 7.24
C MET A 97 7.31 -1.89 7.04
N TYR A 98 7.75 -0.96 6.19
CA TYR A 98 7.07 0.29 5.85
C TYR A 98 6.21 0.14 4.58
N HIS A 99 5.89 1.26 3.94
CA HIS A 99 4.91 1.34 2.87
C HIS A 99 5.34 0.65 1.57
N GLU A 100 6.56 0.91 1.12
CA GLU A 100 7.07 0.42 -0.17
C GLU A 100 7.79 -0.91 -0.01
N LEU A 101 7.06 -2.00 0.15
CA LEU A 101 7.61 -3.33 0.39
C LEU A 101 8.68 -3.76 -0.62
N PHE A 102 8.52 -3.39 -1.90
CA PHE A 102 9.49 -3.72 -2.96
C PHE A 102 10.75 -2.84 -2.93
N ASN A 103 10.77 -1.86 -2.05
CA ASN A 103 11.92 -0.98 -1.79
C ASN A 103 12.46 -1.15 -0.36
N GLU A 104 11.93 -2.12 0.40
CA GLU A 104 12.47 -2.49 1.71
C GLU A 104 13.79 -3.27 1.57
N PRO A 105 14.65 -3.33 2.61
CA PRO A 105 15.88 -4.12 2.59
C PRO A 105 15.65 -5.59 2.20
N GLU A 106 14.53 -6.18 2.59
CA GLU A 106 14.15 -7.58 2.33
C GLU A 106 13.39 -7.76 1.00
N ARG A 107 13.38 -6.79 0.11
CA ARG A 107 12.61 -6.79 -1.16
C ARG A 107 12.74 -8.06 -2.00
N ALA A 108 13.92 -8.70 -1.97
CA ALA A 108 14.15 -9.92 -2.76
C ALA A 108 13.22 -11.07 -2.33
N GLU A 109 13.03 -11.27 -1.02
CA GLU A 109 12.13 -12.28 -0.46
C GLU A 109 10.68 -11.97 -0.80
N ILE A 110 10.29 -10.70 -0.74
CA ILE A 110 8.92 -10.26 -1.04
C ILE A 110 8.61 -10.49 -2.52
N ILE A 111 9.54 -10.13 -3.41
CA ILE A 111 9.42 -10.35 -4.85
C ILE A 111 9.33 -11.84 -5.16
N ASP A 112 10.17 -12.67 -4.55
CA ASP A 112 10.13 -14.12 -4.71
C ASP A 112 8.79 -14.71 -4.25
N THR A 113 8.23 -14.22 -3.14
CA THR A 113 6.89 -14.59 -2.68
C THR A 113 5.83 -14.32 -3.76
N CYS A 114 5.86 -13.13 -4.37
CA CYS A 114 4.95 -12.78 -5.45
C CYS A 114 5.13 -13.71 -6.67
N ILE A 115 6.38 -13.96 -7.07
CA ILE A 115 6.70 -14.81 -8.22
C ILE A 115 6.21 -16.24 -7.98
N VAL A 116 6.47 -16.82 -6.81
CA VAL A 116 6.00 -18.16 -6.43
C VAL A 116 4.47 -18.22 -6.45
N TRP A 117 3.81 -17.23 -5.84
CA TRP A 117 2.36 -17.17 -5.81
C TRP A 117 1.73 -17.10 -7.21
N ILE A 118 2.29 -16.28 -8.11
CA ILE A 118 1.86 -16.16 -9.51
C ILE A 118 2.06 -17.49 -10.24
N ARG A 119 3.26 -18.08 -10.14
CA ARG A 119 3.60 -19.35 -10.84
C ARG A 119 2.69 -20.50 -10.47
N GLN A 120 2.22 -20.57 -9.24
CA GLN A 120 1.27 -21.60 -8.78
C GLN A 120 -0.10 -21.50 -9.45
N ARG A 121 -0.40 -20.36 -10.10
CA ARG A 121 -1.70 -20.06 -10.76
C ARG A 121 -1.60 -19.90 -12.26
N LEU A 122 -0.38 -19.96 -12.81
CA LEU A 122 -0.16 -20.07 -14.25
C LEU A 122 -0.17 -21.56 -14.62
N VAL A 123 -1.32 -22.04 -15.08
CA VAL A 123 -1.50 -23.41 -15.58
C VAL A 123 -1.41 -23.42 -17.08
#